data_7e0aaf4ddec11bdb6522631b7de72bd0
#
_entry.id   7e0aaf4ddec11bdb6522631b7de72bd0
#
_cell.length_a   1.000
_cell.length_b   1.000
_cell.length_c   1.000
_cell.angle_alpha   90.00
_cell.angle_beta   90.00
_cell.angle_gamma   90.00
#
_symmetry.space_group_name_H-M   'P 1'
#
loop_
_entity.id
_entity.type
_entity.pdbx_description
1 polymer ?
#
loop_
_entity_poly.entity_id
_entity_poly.type
_entity_poly.pdbx_seq_one_letter_code
_entity_poly.pdbx_strand_id
1 'polypeptide(L)'
;MQPLVALAHEFYVEKGTDAHSGKGGEHDRVCARELGARSNPFTGQPVFSELDLDLGGVIFNFAHHISGAGNNKTAGNNIRNELIEMMLDNPAINVVLRGHVHTYADTGHNYMPARWGGVTPSWKLRDDFISRISRARRLRATVGAIQVTVQSGAFFPRPLLWQAPTAPLMTGRIQSSKRRNSPVSLRSAT
;
A
#
# COMPACT_ATOMS: atom_id res chain seq x y z
N MET A 1 -1.10 -0.62 -18.83
CA MET A 1 0.19 -0.06 -18.35
C MET A 1 1.02 0.64 -19.44
N GLN A 2 0.95 0.20 -20.69
CA GLN A 2 1.74 0.82 -21.79
C GLN A 2 1.69 2.37 -21.89
N PRO A 3 0.52 3.05 -21.69
CA PRO A 3 0.50 4.51 -21.85
C PRO A 3 1.33 5.28 -20.81
N LEU A 4 1.45 4.78 -19.57
CA LEU A 4 2.25 5.44 -18.53
C LEU A 4 3.75 5.21 -18.75
N VAL A 5 4.12 4.02 -19.20
CA VAL A 5 5.52 3.67 -19.53
C VAL A 5 6.05 4.53 -20.67
N ALA A 6 5.22 4.82 -21.67
CA ALA A 6 5.60 5.66 -22.80
C ALA A 6 5.83 7.14 -22.46
N LEU A 7 5.31 7.61 -21.31
CA LEU A 7 5.44 9.01 -20.86
C LEU A 7 6.51 9.20 -19.79
N ALA A 8 6.97 8.13 -19.15
CA ALA A 8 7.96 8.22 -18.10
C ALA A 8 9.38 8.30 -18.69
N HIS A 9 10.20 9.19 -18.15
CA HIS A 9 11.61 9.32 -18.54
C HIS A 9 12.49 8.31 -17.78
N GLU A 10 12.13 7.99 -16.54
CA GLU A 10 12.89 7.09 -15.69
C GLU A 10 11.95 6.27 -14.81
N PHE A 11 12.37 5.04 -14.50
CA PHE A 11 11.72 4.15 -13.57
C PHE A 11 12.68 3.76 -12.46
N TYR A 12 12.16 3.72 -11.25
CA TYR A 12 12.81 3.18 -10.07
C TYR A 12 11.86 2.17 -9.43
N VAL A 13 12.39 1.04 -9.01
CA VAL A 13 11.58 -0.03 -8.41
C VAL A 13 12.10 -0.32 -7.01
N GLU A 14 11.23 -0.17 -6.04
CA GLU A 14 11.52 -0.55 -4.67
C GLU A 14 11.29 -2.05 -4.46
N LYS A 15 12.16 -2.65 -3.68
CA LYS A 15 12.04 -4.04 -3.28
C LYS A 15 10.97 -4.18 -2.21
N GLY A 16 9.94 -4.99 -2.50
CA GLY A 16 8.94 -5.39 -1.54
C GLY A 16 9.44 -6.43 -0.54
N THR A 17 8.53 -6.89 0.32
CA THR A 17 8.81 -8.02 1.22
C THR A 17 8.79 -9.34 0.44
N ASP A 18 9.46 -10.36 0.95
CA ASP A 18 9.48 -11.70 0.34
C ASP A 18 8.06 -12.27 0.16
N ALA A 19 7.12 -11.91 1.03
CA ALA A 19 5.72 -12.30 0.91
C ALA A 19 5.01 -11.70 -0.32
N HIS A 20 5.47 -10.53 -0.80
CA HIS A 20 4.89 -9.83 -1.96
C HIS A 20 5.69 -10.04 -3.23
N SER A 21 7.00 -10.14 -3.11
CA SER A 21 7.95 -10.02 -4.21
C SER A 21 8.70 -11.32 -4.52
N GLY A 22 8.33 -12.42 -3.86
CA GLY A 22 9.07 -13.67 -3.92
C GLY A 22 10.41 -13.60 -3.16
N LYS A 23 11.03 -14.76 -2.94
CA LYS A 23 12.26 -14.87 -2.15
C LYS A 23 13.35 -13.94 -2.68
N GLY A 24 13.79 -13.03 -1.81
CA GLY A 24 14.84 -12.07 -2.13
C GLY A 24 14.42 -10.96 -3.11
N GLY A 25 13.11 -10.77 -3.39
CA GLY A 25 12.61 -9.74 -4.32
C GLY A 25 12.75 -10.12 -5.80
N GLU A 26 12.64 -11.39 -6.13
CA GLU A 26 12.81 -11.88 -7.51
C GLU A 26 11.80 -11.26 -8.49
N HIS A 27 10.52 -11.18 -8.10
CA HIS A 27 9.48 -10.62 -8.96
C HIS A 27 9.71 -9.14 -9.23
N ASP A 28 10.17 -8.37 -8.22
CA ASP A 28 10.46 -6.96 -8.38
C ASP A 28 11.63 -6.74 -9.34
N ARG A 29 12.66 -7.61 -9.27
CA ARG A 29 13.81 -7.54 -10.21
C ARG A 29 13.40 -7.86 -11.64
N VAL A 30 12.49 -8.81 -11.85
CA VAL A 30 11.94 -9.09 -13.18
C VAL A 30 11.17 -7.86 -13.68
N CYS A 31 10.26 -7.34 -12.87
CA CYS A 31 9.48 -6.15 -13.21
C CYS A 31 10.38 -4.95 -13.53
N ALA A 32 11.42 -4.72 -12.72
CA ALA A 32 12.38 -3.63 -12.93
C ALA A 32 13.12 -3.74 -14.27
N ARG A 33 13.55 -4.95 -14.64
CA ARG A 33 14.22 -5.19 -15.93
C ARG A 33 13.27 -4.95 -17.11
N GLU A 34 12.05 -5.46 -17.03
CA GLU A 34 11.03 -5.28 -18.09
C GLU A 34 10.64 -3.81 -18.28
N LEU A 35 10.69 -3.01 -17.22
CA LEU A 35 10.45 -1.57 -17.28
C LEU A 35 11.68 -0.76 -17.70
N GLY A 36 12.86 -1.37 -17.81
CA GLY A 36 14.11 -0.63 -17.99
C GLY A 36 14.44 0.30 -16.82
N ALA A 37 14.11 -0.13 -15.59
CA ALA A 37 14.33 0.67 -14.39
C ALA A 37 15.82 0.95 -14.14
N ARG A 38 16.11 2.06 -13.50
CA ARG A 38 17.45 2.44 -13.08
C ARG A 38 18.00 1.43 -12.08
N SER A 39 19.26 1.06 -12.25
CA SER A 39 19.95 0.20 -11.29
C SER A 39 20.49 1.00 -10.11
N ASN A 40 20.47 0.40 -8.95
CA ASN A 40 21.09 0.94 -7.75
C ASN A 40 22.64 1.01 -7.98
N PRO A 41 23.24 2.20 -7.90
CA PRO A 41 24.65 2.38 -8.22
C PRO A 41 25.59 1.68 -7.23
N PHE A 42 25.12 1.39 -6.01
CA PHE A 42 25.94 0.76 -4.98
C PHE A 42 25.90 -0.78 -5.05
N THR A 43 24.77 -1.35 -5.46
CA THR A 43 24.58 -2.81 -5.48
C THR A 43 24.57 -3.40 -6.88
N GLY A 44 24.41 -2.57 -7.91
CA GLY A 44 24.18 -3.00 -9.30
C GLY A 44 22.83 -3.67 -9.54
N GLN A 45 21.99 -3.78 -8.52
CA GLN A 45 20.68 -4.41 -8.64
C GLN A 45 19.65 -3.44 -9.24
N PRO A 46 18.68 -3.91 -10.03
CA PRO A 46 17.66 -3.05 -10.62
C PRO A 46 16.53 -2.68 -9.63
N VAL A 47 16.75 -2.89 -8.35
CA VAL A 47 15.79 -2.60 -7.26
C VAL A 47 16.49 -1.93 -6.10
N PHE A 48 15.73 -1.14 -5.35
CA PHE A 48 16.18 -0.38 -4.18
C PHE A 48 15.47 -0.88 -2.93
N SER A 49 16.17 -1.02 -1.82
CA SER A 49 15.54 -1.23 -0.50
C SER A 49 15.05 0.08 0.08
N GLU A 50 15.82 1.14 -0.18
CA GLU A 50 15.53 2.52 0.14
C GLU A 50 16.18 3.40 -0.93
N LEU A 51 15.55 4.53 -1.27
CA LEU A 51 16.01 5.41 -2.33
C LEU A 51 15.76 6.86 -1.97
N ASP A 52 16.83 7.66 -2.01
CA ASP A 52 16.75 9.12 -2.00
C ASP A 52 16.90 9.66 -3.43
N LEU A 53 15.98 10.56 -3.81
CA LEU A 53 16.01 11.24 -5.11
C LEU A 53 15.86 12.74 -4.93
N ASP A 54 16.76 13.50 -5.54
CA ASP A 54 16.57 14.93 -5.76
C ASP A 54 15.82 15.16 -7.06
N LEU A 55 14.62 15.69 -6.95
CA LEU A 55 13.80 16.07 -8.10
C LEU A 55 13.58 17.58 -8.07
N GLY A 56 14.43 18.32 -8.75
CA GLY A 56 14.32 19.77 -8.88
C GLY A 56 14.46 20.54 -7.55
N GLY A 57 15.35 20.12 -6.68
CA GLY A 57 15.61 20.69 -5.37
C GLY A 57 14.68 20.22 -4.26
N VAL A 58 13.83 19.22 -4.52
CA VAL A 58 12.99 18.53 -3.53
C VAL A 58 13.55 17.13 -3.32
N ILE A 59 13.96 16.83 -2.11
CA ILE A 59 14.52 15.52 -1.76
C ILE A 59 13.39 14.60 -1.32
N PHE A 60 13.24 13.48 -2.03
CA PHE A 60 12.32 12.40 -1.76
C PHE A 60 13.05 11.23 -1.14
N ASN A 61 12.46 10.62 -0.12
CA ASN A 61 12.89 9.33 0.41
C ASN A 61 11.77 8.30 0.20
N PHE A 62 12.12 7.20 -0.43
CA PHE A 62 11.22 6.09 -0.74
C PHE A 62 11.69 4.82 -0.05
N ALA A 63 10.77 4.09 0.55
CA ALA A 63 10.98 2.71 1.00
C ALA A 63 9.66 1.93 1.04
N HIS A 64 9.73 0.60 0.87
CA HIS A 64 8.54 -0.24 0.92
C HIS A 64 7.98 -0.33 2.34
N HIS A 65 8.83 -0.50 3.34
CA HIS A 65 8.42 -0.62 4.72
C HIS A 65 8.08 0.73 5.35
N ILE A 66 7.12 0.68 6.28
CA ILE A 66 6.82 1.74 7.22
C ILE A 66 6.98 1.18 8.63
N SER A 67 7.65 1.90 9.52
CA SER A 67 7.88 1.46 10.90
C SER A 67 6.55 1.29 11.65
N GLY A 68 6.47 0.27 12.51
CA GLY A 68 5.23 -0.07 13.22
C GLY A 68 4.12 -0.63 12.34
N ALA A 69 4.44 -1.05 11.11
CA ALA A 69 3.50 -1.50 10.10
C ALA A 69 2.91 -2.88 10.39
N GLY A 70 1.93 -2.97 11.17
CA GLY A 70 1.06 -4.15 11.27
C GLY A 70 -0.41 -3.79 11.16
N ASN A 71 -0.73 -2.50 11.03
CA ASN A 71 -2.11 -2.06 11.16
C ASN A 71 -2.43 -0.85 10.27
N ASN A 72 -3.27 -1.08 9.27
CA ASN A 72 -3.78 -0.04 8.38
C ASN A 72 -4.47 1.12 9.13
N LYS A 73 -4.97 0.88 10.34
CA LYS A 73 -5.65 1.90 11.14
C LYS A 73 -4.69 2.97 11.67
N THR A 74 -3.42 2.65 11.80
CA THR A 74 -2.39 3.55 12.32
C THR A 74 -1.48 4.11 11.24
N ALA A 75 -1.75 3.81 9.97
CA ALA A 75 -0.91 4.24 8.84
C ALA A 75 -0.62 5.75 8.85
N GLY A 76 -1.61 6.58 9.20
CA GLY A 76 -1.43 8.03 9.31
C GLY A 76 -0.49 8.45 10.45
N ASN A 77 -0.50 7.76 11.59
CA ASN A 77 0.44 8.02 12.69
C ASN A 77 1.83 7.49 12.34
N ASN A 78 1.90 6.31 11.73
CA ASN A 78 3.16 5.70 11.35
C ASN A 78 3.91 6.58 10.36
N ILE A 79 3.23 7.11 9.33
CA ILE A 79 3.90 7.99 8.35
C ILE A 79 4.34 9.33 8.94
N ARG A 80 3.66 9.82 9.97
CA ARG A 80 4.12 11.00 10.73
C ARG A 80 5.41 10.73 11.49
N ASN A 81 5.49 9.57 12.15
CA ASN A 81 6.69 9.16 12.87
C ASN A 81 7.86 8.94 11.89
N GLU A 82 7.62 8.26 10.79
CA GLU A 82 8.62 8.08 9.72
C GLU A 82 9.16 9.41 9.21
N LEU A 83 8.26 10.38 8.96
CA LEU A 83 8.68 11.70 8.51
C LEU A 83 9.60 12.37 9.52
N ILE A 84 9.30 12.26 10.82
CA ILE A 84 10.13 12.81 11.89
C ILE A 84 11.49 12.09 11.95
N GLU A 85 11.49 10.75 11.93
CA GLU A 85 12.68 9.94 11.98
C GLU A 85 13.62 10.24 10.81
N MET A 86 13.08 10.30 9.59
CA MET A 86 13.85 10.61 8.39
C MET A 86 14.43 12.02 8.43
N MET A 87 13.72 13.00 8.97
CA MET A 87 14.23 14.36 9.13
C MET A 87 15.33 14.48 10.19
N LEU A 88 15.30 13.63 11.23
CA LEU A 88 16.37 13.60 12.22
C LEU A 88 17.64 12.97 11.64
N ASP A 89 17.47 11.96 10.76
CA ASP A 89 18.59 11.31 10.09
C ASP A 89 19.14 12.18 8.93
N ASN A 90 18.26 12.70 8.10
CA ASN A 90 18.62 13.56 6.96
C ASN A 90 17.70 14.79 6.88
N PRO A 91 18.11 15.94 7.44
CA PRO A 91 17.29 17.17 7.42
C PRO A 91 16.97 17.73 6.04
N ALA A 92 17.62 17.27 4.98
CA ALA A 92 17.36 17.70 3.60
C ALA A 92 16.10 17.05 3.02
N ILE A 93 15.59 15.93 3.57
CA ILE A 93 14.42 15.23 3.05
C ILE A 93 13.17 16.10 3.18
N ASN A 94 12.45 16.26 2.08
CA ASN A 94 11.20 17.00 1.98
C ASN A 94 9.97 16.09 1.96
N VAL A 95 10.08 14.95 1.28
CA VAL A 95 8.95 14.04 1.03
C VAL A 95 9.34 12.62 1.39
N VAL A 96 8.55 11.97 2.22
CA VAL A 96 8.71 10.55 2.59
C VAL A 96 7.56 9.75 2.02
N LEU A 97 7.88 8.72 1.22
CA LEU A 97 6.89 7.83 0.64
C LEU A 97 7.11 6.39 1.09
N ARG A 98 6.04 5.75 1.54
CA ARG A 98 6.05 4.37 2.05
C ARG A 98 4.96 3.54 1.39
N GLY A 99 5.18 2.22 1.31
CA GLY A 99 4.23 1.25 0.80
C GLY A 99 3.70 0.31 1.88
N HIS A 100 3.58 -0.96 1.56
CA HIS A 100 3.32 -2.13 2.38
C HIS A 100 1.91 -2.28 2.95
N VAL A 101 1.31 -1.26 3.52
CA VAL A 101 0.02 -1.37 4.26
C VAL A 101 -1.22 -1.33 3.38
N HIS A 102 -1.05 -1.17 2.07
CA HIS A 102 -2.12 -1.21 1.07
C HIS A 102 -3.29 -0.22 1.30
N THR A 103 -3.04 0.83 2.05
CA THR A 103 -4.03 1.85 2.38
C THR A 103 -3.40 3.21 2.24
N TYR A 104 -4.07 4.11 1.54
CA TYR A 104 -3.63 5.49 1.47
C TYR A 104 -3.75 6.17 2.84
N ALA A 105 -2.69 6.85 3.23
CA ALA A 105 -2.67 7.78 4.36
C ALA A 105 -1.61 8.86 4.08
N ASP A 106 -1.77 10.03 4.68
CA ASP A 106 -0.76 11.08 4.61
C ASP A 106 -0.69 11.90 5.90
N THR A 107 0.32 12.75 5.99
CA THR A 107 0.51 13.66 7.12
C THR A 107 -0.36 14.91 7.04
N GLY A 108 -0.98 15.19 5.89
CA GLY A 108 -1.59 16.47 5.59
C GLY A 108 -0.58 17.58 5.31
N HIS A 109 -1.01 18.61 4.59
CA HIS A 109 -0.14 19.72 4.21
C HIS A 109 0.27 20.65 5.36
N ASN A 110 -0.49 20.61 6.45
CA ASN A 110 -0.30 21.51 7.60
C ASN A 110 0.48 20.87 8.75
N TYR A 111 0.90 19.62 8.60
CA TYR A 111 1.60 18.91 9.67
C TYR A 111 2.99 19.49 9.94
N MET A 112 3.76 19.71 8.89
CA MET A 112 5.07 20.35 8.94
C MET A 112 5.27 21.24 7.70
N PRO A 113 5.73 22.47 7.85
CA PRO A 113 6.03 23.34 6.71
C PRO A 113 7.09 22.71 5.79
N ALA A 114 6.85 22.75 4.48
CA ALA A 114 7.74 22.22 3.46
C ALA A 114 8.15 20.72 3.65
N ARG A 115 7.33 19.95 4.35
CA ARG A 115 7.52 18.51 4.58
C ARG A 115 6.21 17.78 4.40
N TRP A 116 6.28 16.56 3.85
CA TRP A 116 5.10 15.73 3.67
C TRP A 116 5.46 14.25 3.65
N GLY A 117 4.62 13.43 4.27
CA GLY A 117 4.73 11.99 4.24
C GLY A 117 3.47 11.36 3.69
N GLY A 118 3.61 10.35 2.85
CA GLY A 118 2.51 9.62 2.25
C GLY A 118 2.72 8.11 2.23
N VAL A 119 1.64 7.38 2.46
CA VAL A 119 1.58 5.93 2.26
C VAL A 119 0.83 5.66 0.97
N THR A 120 1.49 4.95 0.07
CA THR A 120 0.91 4.62 -1.23
C THR A 120 -0.19 3.58 -1.09
N PRO A 121 -1.32 3.75 -1.80
CA PRO A 121 -2.31 2.70 -1.91
C PRO A 121 -1.74 1.52 -2.72
N SER A 122 -2.44 0.41 -2.69
CA SER A 122 -2.05 -0.80 -3.43
C SER A 122 -2.84 -0.93 -4.72
N TRP A 123 -2.23 -1.54 -5.74
CA TRP A 123 -2.95 -2.05 -6.91
C TRP A 123 -3.51 -3.45 -6.69
N LYS A 124 -3.27 -4.04 -5.51
CA LYS A 124 -3.79 -5.34 -5.13
C LYS A 124 -5.23 -5.21 -4.66
N LEU A 125 -6.13 -5.83 -5.38
CA LEU A 125 -7.51 -6.02 -4.93
C LEU A 125 -7.56 -6.97 -3.73
N ARG A 126 -8.66 -6.91 -3.01
CA ARG A 126 -8.91 -7.77 -1.85
C ARG A 126 -8.86 -9.25 -2.27
N ASP A 127 -8.04 -10.02 -1.60
CA ASP A 127 -7.91 -11.47 -1.78
C ASP A 127 -8.29 -12.23 -0.49
N ASP A 128 -8.35 -13.56 -0.59
CA ASP A 128 -8.67 -14.44 0.54
C ASP A 128 -7.62 -14.37 1.65
N PHE A 129 -6.36 -14.10 1.32
CA PHE A 129 -5.30 -13.96 2.30
C PHE A 129 -5.54 -12.73 3.18
N ILE A 130 -5.78 -11.57 2.57
CA ILE A 130 -6.11 -10.32 3.28
C ILE A 130 -7.39 -10.52 4.10
N SER A 131 -8.38 -11.25 3.58
CA SER A 131 -9.62 -11.54 4.28
C SER A 131 -9.42 -12.39 5.52
N ARG A 132 -8.42 -13.27 5.55
CA ARG A 132 -8.09 -14.13 6.69
C ARG A 132 -7.28 -13.43 7.77
N ILE A 133 -6.27 -12.65 7.39
CA ILE A 133 -5.35 -12.03 8.36
C ILE A 133 -5.84 -10.70 8.90
N SER A 134 -6.64 -9.95 8.15
CA SER A 134 -7.10 -8.66 8.60
C SER A 134 -8.50 -8.77 9.21
N ARG A 135 -8.61 -8.44 10.49
CA ARG A 135 -9.90 -8.07 11.08
C ARG A 135 -10.51 -6.83 10.40
N ALA A 136 -9.80 -6.26 9.45
CA ALA A 136 -10.17 -5.10 8.66
C ALA A 136 -11.15 -5.44 7.51
N ARG A 137 -12.07 -6.40 7.72
CA ARG A 137 -13.18 -6.68 6.78
C ARG A 137 -13.98 -5.44 6.39
N ARG A 138 -13.81 -4.35 7.14
CA ARG A 138 -14.53 -3.09 6.97
C ARG A 138 -13.76 -2.03 6.19
N LEU A 139 -12.47 -2.20 5.98
CA LEU A 139 -11.69 -1.24 5.18
C LEU A 139 -11.82 -1.63 3.70
N ARG A 140 -12.37 -0.72 2.93
CA ARG A 140 -12.37 -0.87 1.47
C ARG A 140 -10.94 -0.74 0.98
N ALA A 141 -10.50 -1.66 0.14
CA ALA A 141 -9.22 -1.53 -0.53
C ALA A 141 -9.26 -0.25 -1.39
N THR A 142 -8.30 0.63 -1.18
CA THR A 142 -8.10 1.81 -2.02
C THR A 142 -7.06 1.44 -3.05
N VAL A 143 -7.45 1.51 -4.31
CA VAL A 143 -6.54 1.30 -5.45
C VAL A 143 -6.10 2.66 -5.95
N GLY A 144 -4.82 2.80 -6.29
CA GLY A 144 -4.40 4.08 -6.81
C GLY A 144 -2.90 4.33 -6.80
N ALA A 145 -2.58 5.61 -6.92
CA ALA A 145 -1.22 6.13 -6.93
C ALA A 145 -1.16 7.48 -6.20
N ILE A 146 0.03 7.93 -5.91
CA ILE A 146 0.30 9.30 -5.49
C ILE A 146 1.07 9.97 -6.63
N GLN A 147 0.53 11.06 -7.14
CA GLN A 147 1.22 11.97 -8.03
C GLN A 147 1.83 13.09 -7.19
N VAL A 148 3.11 13.36 -7.38
CA VAL A 148 3.74 14.56 -6.79
C VAL A 148 4.27 15.41 -7.92
N THR A 149 3.79 16.65 -7.99
CA THR A 149 4.31 17.64 -8.95
C THR A 149 5.36 18.47 -8.24
N VAL A 150 6.55 18.62 -8.86
CA VAL A 150 7.60 19.50 -8.36
C VAL A 150 7.71 20.68 -9.30
N GLN A 151 7.68 21.88 -8.74
CA GLN A 151 7.80 23.12 -9.50
C GLN A 151 8.54 24.18 -8.67
N SER A 152 9.65 24.67 -9.20
CA SER A 152 10.46 25.74 -8.58
C SER A 152 10.84 25.44 -7.12
N GLY A 153 11.23 24.20 -6.80
CA GLY A 153 11.60 23.76 -5.46
C GLY A 153 10.43 23.54 -4.50
N ALA A 154 9.20 23.74 -4.95
CA ALA A 154 7.97 23.38 -4.21
C ALA A 154 7.41 22.06 -4.72
N PHE A 155 6.65 21.35 -3.87
CA PHE A 155 6.01 20.10 -4.23
C PHE A 155 4.52 20.09 -3.89
N PHE A 156 3.74 19.39 -4.71
CA PHE A 156 2.29 19.34 -4.65
C PHE A 156 1.84 17.87 -4.76
N PRO A 157 1.62 17.16 -3.63
CA PRO A 157 1.15 15.80 -3.64
C PRO A 157 -0.35 15.74 -3.94
N ARG A 158 -0.72 14.81 -4.80
CA ARG A 158 -2.10 14.55 -5.19
C ARG A 158 -2.38 13.06 -5.18
N PRO A 159 -3.23 12.55 -4.27
CA PRO A 159 -3.67 11.17 -4.34
C PRO A 159 -4.62 10.96 -5.52
N LEU A 160 -4.36 9.93 -6.29
CA LEU A 160 -5.20 9.43 -7.37
C LEU A 160 -5.82 8.12 -6.90
N LEU A 161 -7.03 8.19 -6.33
CA LEU A 161 -7.65 7.06 -5.64
C LEU A 161 -8.91 6.59 -6.35
N TRP A 162 -9.05 5.27 -6.48
CA TRP A 162 -10.24 4.60 -6.95
C TRP A 162 -10.73 3.62 -5.89
N GLN A 163 -12.02 3.57 -5.69
CA GLN A 163 -12.58 2.53 -4.84
C GLN A 163 -12.64 1.22 -5.62
N ALA A 164 -12.16 0.13 -5.00
CA ALA A 164 -12.35 -1.18 -5.57
C ALA A 164 -13.86 -1.48 -5.69
N PRO A 165 -14.29 -2.15 -6.77
CA PRO A 165 -15.67 -2.58 -6.89
C PRO A 165 -16.07 -3.41 -5.64
N THR A 166 -17.23 -3.12 -5.10
CA THR A 166 -17.80 -3.98 -4.05
C THR A 166 -18.22 -5.29 -4.70
N ALA A 167 -17.82 -6.42 -4.11
CA ALA A 167 -18.35 -7.70 -4.54
C ALA A 167 -19.89 -7.67 -4.50
N PRO A 168 -20.57 -8.21 -5.51
CA PRO A 168 -22.02 -8.25 -5.51
C PRO A 168 -22.52 -8.99 -4.25
N LEU A 169 -23.52 -8.42 -3.59
CA LEU A 169 -24.16 -9.08 -2.46
C LEU A 169 -24.79 -10.37 -2.96
N MET A 170 -24.30 -11.51 -2.49
CA MET A 170 -24.99 -12.77 -2.69
C MET A 170 -26.26 -12.78 -1.85
N THR A 171 -27.39 -12.57 -2.48
CA THR A 171 -28.71 -12.74 -1.83
C THR A 171 -29.03 -14.23 -1.77
N GLY A 172 -28.61 -14.90 -0.70
CA GLY A 172 -29.03 -16.26 -0.41
C GLY A 172 -30.44 -16.24 0.21
N ARG A 173 -31.40 -16.97 -0.37
CA ARG A 173 -32.64 -17.29 0.35
C ARG A 173 -32.27 -18.26 1.47
N ILE A 174 -32.41 -17.83 2.72
CA ILE A 174 -32.39 -18.74 3.86
C ILE A 174 -33.67 -19.59 3.76
N GLN A 175 -33.57 -20.82 3.28
CA GLN A 175 -34.63 -21.77 3.45
C GLN A 175 -34.74 -22.10 4.94
N SER A 176 -35.77 -21.59 5.60
CA SER A 176 -36.07 -22.03 6.94
C SER A 176 -36.39 -23.52 6.88
N SER A 177 -35.47 -24.35 7.38
CA SER A 177 -35.77 -25.75 7.61
C SER A 177 -36.87 -25.81 8.65
N LYS A 178 -38.10 -26.09 8.23
CA LYS A 178 -39.18 -26.49 9.17
C LYS A 178 -38.64 -27.71 9.91
N ARG A 179 -38.26 -27.53 11.17
CA ARG A 179 -38.05 -28.65 12.09
C ARG A 179 -39.36 -29.45 12.07
N ARG A 180 -39.33 -30.66 11.49
CA ARG A 180 -40.38 -31.64 11.69
C ARG A 180 -40.30 -32.03 13.16
N ASN A 181 -41.24 -31.52 13.99
CA ASN A 181 -41.49 -32.03 15.28
C ASN A 181 -42.11 -33.42 15.08
N SER A 182 -41.31 -34.46 15.19
CA SER A 182 -41.80 -35.81 15.32
C SER A 182 -42.39 -35.94 16.75
N PRO A 183 -43.63 -36.39 16.91
CA PRO A 183 -44.17 -36.61 18.24
C PRO A 183 -43.42 -37.78 18.90
N VAL A 184 -42.89 -37.51 20.09
CA VAL A 184 -42.30 -38.54 20.94
C VAL A 184 -43.46 -39.41 21.45
N SER A 185 -43.53 -40.64 20.95
CA SER A 185 -44.45 -41.68 21.48
C SER A 185 -43.95 -42.13 22.86
N LEU A 186 -44.62 -41.69 23.91
CA LEU A 186 -44.47 -42.28 25.25
C LEU A 186 -45.10 -43.64 25.25
N ARG A 187 -44.32 -44.72 25.21
CA ARG A 187 -44.81 -46.06 25.57
C ARG A 187 -44.81 -46.18 27.09
N SER A 188 -45.98 -46.30 27.62
CA SER A 188 -46.22 -46.72 29.00
C SER A 188 -45.74 -48.15 29.18
N ALA A 189 -44.85 -48.38 30.14
CA ALA A 189 -44.56 -49.73 30.66
C ALA A 189 -45.56 -50.07 31.76
N THR A 190 -46.25 -51.17 31.53
CA THR A 190 -46.94 -51.92 32.58
C THR A 190 -46.04 -53.04 33.04
#